data_dd4267e5b595936a09dde68069b440d3
#
_entry.id   dd4267e5b595936a09dde68069b440d3
#
_cell.length_a   1.000
_cell.length_b   1.000
_cell.length_c   1.000
_cell.angle_alpha   90.00
_cell.angle_beta   90.00
_cell.angle_gamma   90.00
#
_symmetry.space_group_name_H-M   'P 1'
#
loop_
_entity.id
_entity.type
_entity.pdbx_description
1 polymer ?
#
loop_
_entity_poly.entity_id
_entity_poly.type
_entity_poly.pdbx_seq_one_letter_code
_entity_poly.pdbx_strand_id
1 'polypeptide(L)'
;MKKLLIILAFIFSSIGYSYSQELNCQVTVISPSLQTSAAEKQVFEELQLSVLEFMNNTRWTNDVIGDNEKIECIIQININEQLSAEDFGGDIQISASRPVYNSSYSTSIFNFKDADFKFKYQRGSPIRFSIDVHRTNLSSVLAFYAYMILGYDYDTFSMEGGSQYFNKAQQIVNNAQNTAEPGWKASESTKNRFAIVDNALQNVFKPLREAYSKYHRDGFDVMSQDVAKGRTAVYESLVLIEQVHKLRPASINAQIFFTAKRQEIINLFKGGTPEEKAVVIKLLKKLDGANASKYEDINKE
;
A
#
# COMPACT_ATOMS: atom_id res chain seq x y z
N MET A 1 53.50 -14.31 10.47
CA MET A 1 52.51 -14.80 9.47
C MET A 1 51.24 -15.34 10.12
N LYS A 2 51.25 -16.26 11.11
CA LYS A 2 50.00 -16.76 11.75
C LYS A 2 49.14 -15.68 12.41
N LYS A 3 49.73 -14.68 13.09
CA LYS A 3 48.99 -13.57 13.72
C LYS A 3 48.32 -12.63 12.66
N LEU A 4 48.97 -12.44 11.50
CA LEU A 4 48.39 -11.62 10.41
C LEU A 4 47.20 -12.34 9.75
N LEU A 5 47.25 -13.66 9.58
CA LEU A 5 46.15 -14.48 9.07
C LEU A 5 44.93 -14.48 10.00
N ILE A 6 45.13 -14.47 11.32
CA ILE A 6 44.07 -14.41 12.32
C ILE A 6 43.36 -13.02 12.27
N ILE A 7 44.13 -11.94 12.12
CA ILE A 7 43.56 -10.58 11.98
C ILE A 7 42.80 -10.47 10.67
N LEU A 8 43.30 -11.03 9.57
CA LEU A 8 42.58 -11.03 8.28
C LEU A 8 41.25 -11.85 8.35
N ALA A 9 41.27 -12.99 9.05
CA ALA A 9 40.07 -13.81 9.27
C ALA A 9 39.01 -13.10 10.14
N PHE A 10 39.45 -12.28 11.12
CA PHE A 10 38.54 -11.49 11.95
C PHE A 10 37.91 -10.30 11.19
N ILE A 11 38.65 -9.70 10.25
CA ILE A 11 38.11 -8.62 9.39
C ILE A 11 37.09 -9.16 8.38
N PHE A 12 37.27 -10.38 7.86
CA PHE A 12 36.33 -11.04 6.96
C PHE A 12 35.03 -11.51 7.64
N SER A 13 35.04 -11.78 8.94
CA SER A 13 33.85 -12.19 9.71
C SER A 13 32.97 -11.01 10.12
N SER A 14 33.40 -9.78 9.93
CA SER A 14 32.61 -8.55 10.22
C SER A 14 31.94 -7.93 9.01
N ILE A 15 31.87 -8.61 7.86
CA ILE A 15 30.96 -8.25 6.78
C ILE A 15 29.56 -8.67 7.25
N GLY A 16 28.99 -7.86 8.16
CA GLY A 16 27.59 -7.96 8.52
C GLY A 16 26.78 -7.74 7.24
N TYR A 17 26.04 -8.76 6.85
CA TYR A 17 25.00 -8.59 5.83
C TYR A 17 24.04 -7.52 6.37
N SER A 18 24.17 -6.30 5.87
CA SER A 18 23.15 -5.28 6.08
C SER A 18 21.94 -5.76 5.30
N TYR A 19 21.00 -6.39 5.99
CA TYR A 19 19.71 -6.71 5.40
C TYR A 19 19.01 -5.39 5.21
N SER A 20 18.80 -4.99 3.96
CA SER A 20 17.95 -3.88 3.62
C SER A 20 16.51 -4.25 3.95
N GLN A 21 15.81 -3.39 4.69
CA GLN A 21 14.37 -3.55 4.94
C GLN A 21 13.60 -3.29 3.65
N GLU A 22 12.41 -3.88 3.55
CA GLU A 22 11.61 -3.94 2.32
C GLU A 22 10.95 -2.61 1.95
N LEU A 23 10.64 -1.79 2.96
CA LEU A 23 9.94 -0.53 2.81
C LEU A 23 10.90 0.66 2.93
N ASN A 24 10.65 1.69 2.11
CA ASN A 24 11.24 3.02 2.20
C ASN A 24 10.12 4.04 2.39
N CYS A 25 9.60 4.12 3.60
CA CYS A 25 8.48 4.98 3.95
C CYS A 25 8.94 6.39 4.31
N GLN A 26 8.26 7.39 3.77
CA GLN A 26 8.24 8.75 4.27
C GLN A 26 7.02 8.92 5.17
N VAL A 27 7.19 9.53 6.32
CA VAL A 27 6.11 9.71 7.30
C VAL A 27 5.92 11.17 7.62
N THR A 28 4.66 11.61 7.65
CA THR A 28 4.26 12.97 8.06
C THR A 28 3.12 12.86 9.05
N VAL A 29 3.23 13.58 10.18
CA VAL A 29 2.16 13.72 11.18
C VAL A 29 1.74 15.17 11.22
N ILE A 30 0.47 15.45 10.98
CA ILE A 30 -0.09 16.82 11.03
C ILE A 30 -1.37 16.85 11.86
N SER A 31 -1.67 18.04 12.39
CA SER A 31 -2.88 18.30 13.18
C SER A 31 -3.59 19.58 12.69
N PRO A 32 -4.15 19.56 11.46
CA PRO A 32 -4.64 20.78 10.82
C PRO A 32 -5.83 21.42 11.54
N SER A 33 -6.61 20.63 12.27
CA SER A 33 -7.84 21.06 12.95
C SER A 33 -7.64 21.38 14.43
N LEU A 34 -6.45 21.14 14.99
CA LEU A 34 -6.17 21.35 16.42
C LEU A 34 -5.30 22.57 16.65
N GLN A 35 -5.66 23.37 17.67
CA GLN A 35 -4.75 24.37 18.23
C GLN A 35 -3.74 23.68 19.13
N THR A 36 -2.57 23.39 18.62
CA THR A 36 -1.53 22.63 19.32
C THR A 36 -0.56 23.54 20.07
N SER A 37 -0.30 23.22 21.33
CA SER A 37 0.78 23.81 22.11
C SER A 37 2.16 23.37 21.61
N ALA A 38 3.22 24.04 22.05
CA ALA A 38 4.59 23.63 21.72
C ALA A 38 4.93 22.22 22.22
N ALA A 39 4.37 21.81 23.37
CA ALA A 39 4.58 20.47 23.92
C ALA A 39 3.90 19.38 23.07
N GLU A 40 2.68 19.63 22.58
CA GLU A 40 1.97 18.69 21.70
C GLU A 40 2.66 18.55 20.34
N LYS A 41 3.20 19.64 19.80
CA LYS A 41 4.01 19.57 18.56
C LYS A 41 5.21 18.64 18.71
N GLN A 42 5.91 18.69 19.86
CA GLN A 42 7.01 17.77 20.14
C GLN A 42 6.53 16.30 20.21
N VAL A 43 5.35 16.03 20.80
CA VAL A 43 4.77 14.68 20.81
C VAL A 43 4.52 14.17 19.38
N PHE A 44 4.01 15.03 18.49
CA PHE A 44 3.73 14.66 17.09
C PHE A 44 5.00 14.47 16.26
N GLU A 45 6.04 15.28 16.51
CA GLU A 45 7.35 15.08 15.89
C GLU A 45 7.99 13.75 16.34
N GLU A 46 7.91 13.42 17.63
CA GLU A 46 8.40 12.13 18.13
C GLU A 46 7.58 10.95 17.63
N LEU A 47 6.25 11.09 17.53
CA LEU A 47 5.39 10.08 16.89
C LEU A 47 5.80 9.84 15.43
N GLN A 48 6.03 10.92 14.67
CA GLN A 48 6.48 10.83 13.28
C GLN A 48 7.78 10.02 13.15
N LEU A 49 8.78 10.33 14.00
CA LEU A 49 10.04 9.59 14.01
C LEU A 49 9.86 8.12 14.42
N SER A 50 9.03 7.86 15.45
CA SER A 50 8.75 6.50 15.91
C SER A 50 8.05 5.66 14.85
N VAL A 51 7.11 6.26 14.10
CA VAL A 51 6.43 5.59 12.98
C VAL A 51 7.40 5.34 11.83
N LEU A 52 8.24 6.33 11.49
CA LEU A 52 9.28 6.21 10.46
C LEU A 52 10.23 5.05 10.77
N GLU A 53 10.75 5.00 12.00
CA GLU A 53 11.65 3.94 12.45
C GLU A 53 10.95 2.58 12.46
N PHE A 54 9.71 2.52 12.94
CA PHE A 54 8.93 1.28 12.96
C PHE A 54 8.73 0.70 11.57
N MET A 55 8.31 1.53 10.61
CA MET A 55 8.02 1.08 9.23
C MET A 55 9.29 0.66 8.50
N ASN A 56 10.37 1.44 8.62
CA ASN A 56 11.59 1.23 7.84
C ASN A 56 12.59 0.27 8.48
N ASN A 57 12.55 0.07 9.83
CA ASN A 57 13.50 -0.79 10.52
C ASN A 57 12.92 -2.15 10.92
N THR A 58 11.60 -2.36 10.78
CA THR A 58 10.99 -3.68 10.99
C THR A 58 11.26 -4.56 9.77
N ARG A 59 11.70 -5.78 10.01
CA ARG A 59 11.83 -6.81 8.99
C ARG A 59 10.47 -7.46 8.76
N TRP A 60 9.86 -7.19 7.61
CA TRP A 60 8.53 -7.65 7.27
C TRP A 60 8.51 -9.00 6.56
N THR A 61 9.62 -9.32 5.83
CA THR A 61 9.77 -10.57 5.08
C THR A 61 11.06 -11.29 5.46
N ASN A 62 11.29 -12.47 4.87
CA ASN A 62 12.57 -13.16 4.93
C ASN A 62 13.42 -12.94 3.67
N ASP A 63 12.91 -12.19 2.72
CA ASP A 63 13.58 -11.94 1.46
C ASP A 63 14.76 -10.96 1.64
N VAL A 64 15.70 -11.02 0.75
CA VAL A 64 16.83 -10.09 0.69
C VAL A 64 16.50 -9.07 -0.40
N ILE A 65 16.18 -7.85 0.01
CA ILE A 65 15.79 -6.76 -0.87
C ILE A 65 16.98 -5.82 -1.05
N GLY A 66 17.35 -5.50 -2.28
CA GLY A 66 18.37 -4.50 -2.60
C GLY A 66 17.84 -3.08 -2.38
N ASP A 67 18.75 -2.10 -2.19
CA ASP A 67 18.34 -0.71 -1.96
C ASP A 67 17.48 -0.12 -3.09
N ASN A 68 17.68 -0.56 -4.33
CA ASN A 68 16.90 -0.13 -5.50
C ASN A 68 15.58 -0.91 -5.67
N GLU A 69 15.32 -1.90 -4.83
CA GLU A 69 14.14 -2.77 -4.89
C GLU A 69 13.15 -2.47 -3.76
N LYS A 70 13.50 -1.54 -2.86
CA LYS A 70 12.62 -1.11 -1.77
C LYS A 70 11.33 -0.52 -2.32
N ILE A 71 10.24 -0.84 -1.65
CA ILE A 71 8.92 -0.29 -1.96
C ILE A 71 8.84 1.11 -1.38
N GLU A 72 8.73 2.10 -2.25
CA GLU A 72 8.51 3.49 -1.83
C GLU A 72 7.12 3.65 -1.25
N CYS A 73 7.01 4.16 -0.02
CA CYS A 73 5.73 4.44 0.58
C CYS A 73 5.67 5.80 1.30
N ILE A 74 4.48 6.40 1.31
CA ILE A 74 4.18 7.64 2.01
C ILE A 74 3.05 7.35 2.99
N ILE A 75 3.27 7.72 4.24
CA ILE A 75 2.28 7.62 5.31
C ILE A 75 2.03 9.02 5.85
N GLN A 76 0.79 9.49 5.76
CA GLN A 76 0.36 10.74 6.36
C GLN A 76 -0.67 10.45 7.45
N ILE A 77 -0.38 10.86 8.67
CA ILE A 77 -1.29 10.79 9.81
C ILE A 77 -1.85 12.19 10.06
N ASN A 78 -3.17 12.32 9.94
CA ASN A 78 -3.89 13.54 10.24
C ASN A 78 -4.58 13.36 11.61
N ILE A 79 -4.10 14.08 12.64
CA ILE A 79 -4.69 14.07 13.97
C ILE A 79 -5.80 15.12 13.98
N ASN A 80 -7.05 14.67 14.06
CA ASN A 80 -8.23 15.52 13.98
C ASN A 80 -8.86 15.76 15.36
N GLU A 81 -8.62 14.86 16.32
CA GLU A 81 -9.11 14.94 17.69
C GLU A 81 -8.07 14.44 18.69
N GLN A 82 -8.05 15.05 19.87
CA GLN A 82 -7.27 14.63 21.02
C GLN A 82 -8.23 14.37 22.17
N LEU A 83 -8.39 13.10 22.51
CA LEU A 83 -9.34 12.66 23.55
C LEU A 83 -8.75 12.74 24.95
N SER A 84 -7.42 12.61 25.06
CA SER A 84 -6.63 12.80 26.27
C SER A 84 -5.18 13.17 25.94
N ALA A 85 -4.30 13.29 26.92
CA ALA A 85 -2.88 13.57 26.71
C ALA A 85 -2.18 12.50 25.82
N GLU A 86 -2.71 11.29 25.78
CA GLU A 86 -2.11 10.14 25.08
C GLU A 86 -3.07 9.47 24.06
N ASP A 87 -4.34 9.90 24.02
CA ASP A 87 -5.37 9.34 23.14
C ASP A 87 -5.69 10.28 21.98
N PHE A 88 -5.52 9.79 20.75
CA PHE A 88 -5.67 10.56 19.51
C PHE A 88 -6.63 9.86 18.55
N GLY A 89 -7.34 10.67 17.78
CA GLY A 89 -8.19 10.22 16.69
C GLY A 89 -7.95 11.03 15.42
N GLY A 90 -8.19 10.39 14.28
CA GLY A 90 -8.02 11.02 12.99
C GLY A 90 -8.08 10.04 11.83
N ASP A 91 -7.32 10.31 10.81
CA ASP A 91 -7.18 9.44 9.65
C ASP A 91 -5.71 9.18 9.32
N ILE A 92 -5.47 8.07 8.64
CA ILE A 92 -4.16 7.72 8.11
C ILE A 92 -4.29 7.49 6.61
N GLN A 93 -3.49 8.19 5.81
CA GLN A 93 -3.39 7.97 4.37
C GLN A 93 -2.09 7.24 4.06
N ILE A 94 -2.21 6.17 3.29
CA ILE A 94 -1.11 5.32 2.89
C ILE A 94 -1.08 5.25 1.37
N SER A 95 0.09 5.52 0.79
CA SER A 95 0.35 5.26 -0.63
C SER A 95 1.66 4.51 -0.79
N ALA A 96 1.71 3.64 -1.79
CA ALA A 96 2.91 2.90 -2.15
C ALA A 96 3.07 2.84 -3.66
N SER A 97 4.33 2.81 -4.11
CA SER A 97 4.69 2.72 -5.52
C SER A 97 5.89 1.81 -5.72
N ARG A 98 6.01 1.28 -6.92
CA ARG A 98 7.17 0.47 -7.36
C ARG A 98 7.76 1.05 -8.64
N PRO A 99 9.07 0.87 -8.89
CA PRO A 99 9.66 1.23 -10.17
C PRO A 99 9.12 0.33 -11.29
N VAL A 100 8.97 0.91 -12.48
CA VAL A 100 8.64 0.18 -13.71
C VAL A 100 9.94 -0.30 -14.35
N TYR A 101 9.97 -1.54 -14.78
CA TYR A 101 11.16 -2.16 -15.36
C TYR A 101 11.73 -1.34 -16.53
N ASN A 102 13.04 -1.14 -16.52
CA ASN A 102 13.80 -0.39 -17.54
C ASN A 102 13.24 1.02 -17.83
N SER A 103 12.80 1.72 -16.78
CA SER A 103 12.22 3.07 -16.86
C SER A 103 12.58 3.87 -15.62
N SER A 104 12.54 5.21 -15.72
CA SER A 104 12.62 6.11 -14.56
C SER A 104 11.23 6.37 -13.92
N TYR A 105 10.18 5.73 -14.43
CA TYR A 105 8.82 5.89 -13.96
C TYR A 105 8.52 4.96 -12.77
N SER A 106 7.86 5.48 -11.75
CA SER A 106 7.31 4.70 -10.65
C SER A 106 5.79 4.68 -10.73
N THR A 107 5.21 3.48 -10.64
CA THR A 107 3.77 3.25 -10.73
C THR A 107 3.17 3.03 -9.33
N SER A 108 2.06 3.71 -9.02
CA SER A 108 1.37 3.55 -7.73
C SER A 108 0.73 2.16 -7.65
N ILE A 109 0.99 1.42 -6.58
CA ILE A 109 0.41 0.08 -6.34
C ILE A 109 -0.71 0.11 -5.31
N PHE A 110 -0.70 1.10 -4.42
CA PHE A 110 -1.69 1.23 -3.34
C PHE A 110 -1.89 2.70 -3.01
N ASN A 111 -3.14 3.12 -2.81
CA ASN A 111 -3.47 4.45 -2.28
C ASN A 111 -4.81 4.37 -1.56
N PHE A 112 -4.77 4.52 -0.24
CA PHE A 112 -5.95 4.41 0.60
C PHE A 112 -5.92 5.38 1.78
N LYS A 113 -7.09 5.95 2.10
CA LYS A 113 -7.31 6.75 3.29
C LYS A 113 -8.20 5.98 4.25
N ASP A 114 -7.66 5.64 5.43
CA ASP A 114 -8.38 4.99 6.51
C ASP A 114 -8.83 6.06 7.53
N ALA A 115 -10.13 6.23 7.63
CA ALA A 115 -10.74 7.20 8.56
C ALA A 115 -10.96 6.62 9.97
N ASP A 116 -10.81 5.31 10.14
CA ASP A 116 -11.03 4.61 11.41
C ASP A 116 -9.73 4.50 12.23
N PHE A 117 -9.02 5.62 12.40
CA PHE A 117 -7.71 5.63 13.03
C PHE A 117 -7.74 6.31 14.40
N LYS A 118 -7.99 5.52 15.45
CA LYS A 118 -7.88 5.91 16.87
C LYS A 118 -6.71 5.18 17.50
N PHE A 119 -5.85 5.87 18.26
CA PHE A 119 -4.66 5.26 18.83
C PHE A 119 -4.20 5.96 20.09
N LYS A 120 -3.45 5.21 20.92
CA LYS A 120 -2.70 5.73 22.06
C LYS A 120 -1.23 5.84 21.69
N TYR A 121 -0.64 6.98 22.08
CA TYR A 121 0.80 7.18 21.97
C TYR A 121 1.31 7.94 23.18
N GLN A 122 2.28 7.34 23.85
CA GLN A 122 2.98 7.99 24.95
C GLN A 122 4.40 8.37 24.49
N ARG A 123 4.77 9.60 24.79
CA ARG A 123 6.08 10.17 24.46
C ARG A 123 7.22 9.25 24.91
N GLY A 124 8.19 9.02 24.04
CA GLY A 124 9.33 8.15 24.30
C GLY A 124 9.04 6.64 24.35
N SER A 125 7.79 6.23 24.13
CA SER A 125 7.43 4.81 24.08
C SER A 125 7.70 4.19 22.71
N PRO A 126 8.48 3.10 22.62
CA PRO A 126 8.73 2.44 21.34
C PRO A 126 7.47 1.72 20.83
N ILE A 127 7.22 1.81 19.52
CA ILE A 127 6.15 1.04 18.86
C ILE A 127 6.59 -0.41 18.79
N ARG A 128 5.87 -1.30 19.50
CA ARG A 128 6.17 -2.74 19.53
C ARG A 128 5.04 -3.52 18.87
N PHE A 129 5.40 -4.40 17.96
CA PHE A 129 4.48 -5.26 17.23
C PHE A 129 4.75 -6.75 17.50
N SER A 130 3.71 -7.55 17.43
CA SER A 130 3.76 -9.00 17.34
C SER A 130 2.63 -9.45 16.42
N ILE A 131 2.92 -10.39 15.53
CA ILE A 131 1.91 -10.94 14.62
C ILE A 131 0.85 -11.78 15.36
N ASP A 132 1.17 -12.29 16.53
CA ASP A 132 0.33 -13.24 17.27
C ASP A 132 -0.64 -12.55 18.23
N VAL A 133 -0.45 -11.26 18.53
CA VAL A 133 -1.28 -10.55 19.52
C VAL A 133 -1.44 -9.08 19.18
N HIS A 134 -2.66 -8.57 19.33
CA HIS A 134 -2.95 -7.15 19.28
C HIS A 134 -2.38 -6.45 20.53
N ARG A 135 -1.28 -5.70 20.38
CA ARG A 135 -0.65 -4.97 21.49
C ARG A 135 -1.21 -3.57 21.64
N THR A 136 -1.20 -2.80 20.57
CA THR A 136 -1.75 -1.44 20.50
C THR A 136 -2.37 -1.23 19.13
N ASN A 137 -3.38 -0.36 19.04
CA ASN A 137 -4.02 -0.08 17.76
C ASN A 137 -3.01 0.56 16.78
N LEU A 138 -2.16 1.48 17.26
CA LEU A 138 -1.11 2.10 16.43
C LEU A 138 -0.23 1.05 15.74
N SER A 139 0.36 0.14 16.51
CA SER A 139 1.26 -0.88 15.94
C SER A 139 0.54 -1.86 15.02
N SER A 140 -0.71 -2.22 15.33
CA SER A 140 -1.51 -3.14 14.51
C SER A 140 -1.93 -2.50 13.19
N VAL A 141 -2.33 -1.23 13.18
CA VAL A 141 -2.69 -0.50 11.95
C VAL A 141 -1.47 -0.33 11.04
N LEU A 142 -0.34 0.08 11.58
CA LEU A 142 0.89 0.23 10.81
C LEU A 142 1.35 -1.11 10.20
N ALA A 143 1.37 -2.17 11.00
CA ALA A 143 1.75 -3.51 10.52
C ALA A 143 0.74 -4.07 9.50
N PHE A 144 -0.56 -3.84 9.69
CA PHE A 144 -1.58 -4.20 8.72
C PHE A 144 -1.28 -3.58 7.35
N TYR A 145 -1.00 -2.27 7.30
CA TYR A 145 -0.69 -1.61 6.04
C TYR A 145 0.66 -2.01 5.46
N ALA A 146 1.67 -2.30 6.28
CA ALA A 146 2.93 -2.89 5.78
C ALA A 146 2.67 -4.20 5.04
N TYR A 147 1.87 -5.11 5.60
CA TYR A 147 1.51 -6.36 4.93
C TYR A 147 0.57 -6.17 3.74
N MET A 148 -0.33 -5.20 3.77
CA MET A 148 -1.15 -4.86 2.59
C MET A 148 -0.29 -4.35 1.42
N ILE A 149 0.66 -3.44 1.69
CA ILE A 149 1.62 -2.94 0.68
C ILE A 149 2.41 -4.10 0.08
N LEU A 150 3.00 -4.96 0.92
CA LEU A 150 3.74 -6.14 0.46
C LEU A 150 2.84 -7.08 -0.36
N GLY A 151 1.61 -7.31 0.10
CA GLY A 151 0.65 -8.14 -0.63
C GLY A 151 0.38 -7.63 -2.04
N TYR A 152 0.10 -6.33 -2.18
CA TYR A 152 -0.11 -5.73 -3.49
C TYR A 152 1.16 -5.68 -4.33
N ASP A 153 2.31 -5.39 -3.74
CA ASP A 153 3.59 -5.37 -4.47
C ASP A 153 3.89 -6.74 -5.08
N TYR A 154 3.82 -7.80 -4.28
CA TYR A 154 4.06 -9.17 -4.77
C TYR A 154 3.02 -9.63 -5.81
N ASP A 155 1.76 -9.17 -5.71
CA ASP A 155 0.75 -9.40 -6.75
C ASP A 155 1.09 -8.68 -8.07
N THR A 156 1.89 -7.62 -8.05
CA THR A 156 2.37 -6.99 -9.30
C THR A 156 3.39 -7.82 -10.05
N PHE A 157 4.09 -8.74 -9.38
CA PHE A 157 5.12 -9.59 -10.00
C PHE A 157 4.59 -10.96 -10.43
N SER A 158 3.61 -11.50 -9.72
CA SER A 158 3.00 -12.79 -10.04
C SER A 158 1.57 -12.89 -9.54
N MET A 159 0.73 -13.62 -10.27
CA MET A 159 -0.65 -13.86 -9.87
C MET A 159 -0.70 -14.50 -8.47
N GLU A 160 -1.46 -13.88 -7.56
CA GLU A 160 -1.61 -14.29 -6.16
C GLU A 160 -0.28 -14.36 -5.37
N GLY A 161 0.80 -13.72 -5.84
CA GLY A 161 2.11 -13.70 -5.17
C GLY A 161 2.08 -13.13 -3.76
N GLY A 162 1.21 -12.17 -3.51
CA GLY A 162 1.03 -11.50 -2.22
C GLY A 162 0.23 -12.29 -1.17
N SER A 163 -0.28 -13.51 -1.47
CA SER A 163 -1.21 -14.25 -0.59
C SER A 163 -0.67 -14.43 0.83
N GLN A 164 0.60 -14.72 1.00
CA GLN A 164 1.20 -14.88 2.33
C GLN A 164 1.11 -13.60 3.19
N TYR A 165 1.22 -12.43 2.57
CA TYR A 165 1.18 -11.14 3.25
C TYR A 165 -0.27 -10.74 3.57
N PHE A 166 -1.21 -10.97 2.66
CA PHE A 166 -2.63 -10.79 2.96
C PHE A 166 -3.10 -11.71 4.10
N ASN A 167 -2.59 -12.95 4.18
CA ASN A 167 -2.86 -13.83 5.32
C ASN A 167 -2.31 -13.27 6.64
N LYS A 168 -1.12 -12.65 6.65
CA LYS A 168 -0.60 -11.96 7.83
C LYS A 168 -1.45 -10.74 8.20
N ALA A 169 -1.89 -9.95 7.23
CA ALA A 169 -2.83 -8.85 7.46
C ALA A 169 -4.16 -9.34 8.04
N GLN A 170 -4.69 -10.48 7.55
CA GLN A 170 -5.89 -11.12 8.11
C GLN A 170 -5.68 -11.59 9.54
N GLN A 171 -4.50 -12.11 9.87
CA GLN A 171 -4.18 -12.52 11.25
C GLN A 171 -4.20 -11.30 12.20
N ILE A 172 -3.68 -10.16 11.78
CA ILE A 172 -3.76 -8.90 12.56
C ILE A 172 -5.23 -8.51 12.78
N VAL A 173 -6.06 -8.54 11.73
CA VAL A 173 -7.49 -8.26 11.85
C VAL A 173 -8.16 -9.19 12.82
N ASN A 174 -7.88 -10.50 12.74
CA ASN A 174 -8.46 -11.50 13.65
C ASN A 174 -8.09 -11.23 15.12
N ASN A 175 -6.85 -10.85 15.39
CA ASN A 175 -6.37 -10.52 16.74
C ASN A 175 -7.02 -9.24 17.29
N ALA A 176 -7.44 -8.31 16.42
CA ALA A 176 -8.04 -7.04 16.80
C ALA A 176 -9.59 -7.06 16.87
N GLN A 177 -10.25 -8.22 16.61
CA GLN A 177 -11.73 -8.32 16.58
C GLN A 177 -12.44 -7.90 17.88
N ASN A 178 -11.78 -8.06 19.03
CA ASN A 178 -12.36 -7.78 20.34
C ASN A 178 -11.95 -6.42 20.91
N THR A 179 -11.24 -5.61 20.15
CA THR A 179 -10.83 -4.27 20.61
C THR A 179 -11.96 -3.25 20.48
N ALA A 180 -11.83 -2.13 21.21
CA ALA A 180 -12.79 -1.04 21.15
C ALA A 180 -12.57 -0.12 19.95
N GLU A 181 -11.36 -0.14 19.38
CA GLU A 181 -10.99 0.73 18.27
C GLU A 181 -11.68 0.26 16.96
N PRO A 182 -12.18 1.22 16.14
CA PRO A 182 -12.93 0.91 14.93
C PRO A 182 -12.03 0.39 13.80
N GLY A 183 -12.69 -0.16 12.77
CA GLY A 183 -12.05 -0.53 11.50
C GLY A 183 -11.63 -2.00 11.38
N TRP A 184 -11.88 -2.82 12.42
CA TRP A 184 -11.47 -4.22 12.47
C TRP A 184 -12.59 -5.23 12.24
N LYS A 185 -13.87 -4.83 12.32
CA LYS A 185 -15.02 -5.74 12.28
C LYS A 185 -15.82 -5.60 11.00
N ALA A 186 -16.32 -6.71 10.47
CA ALA A 186 -17.19 -6.75 9.29
C ALA A 186 -18.48 -5.93 9.47
N SER A 187 -19.00 -5.86 10.70
CA SER A 187 -20.25 -5.15 11.03
C SER A 187 -20.12 -3.63 11.04
N GLU A 188 -18.89 -3.08 11.06
CA GLU A 188 -18.66 -1.65 11.19
C GLU A 188 -18.73 -0.92 9.85
N SER A 189 -18.14 -1.49 8.79
CA SER A 189 -18.08 -0.86 7.49
C SER A 189 -17.70 -1.86 6.40
N THR A 190 -18.11 -1.58 5.17
CA THR A 190 -17.64 -2.28 3.96
C THR A 190 -16.37 -1.66 3.36
N LYS A 191 -15.79 -0.66 4.04
CA LYS A 191 -14.63 0.12 3.56
C LYS A 191 -13.51 0.22 4.61
N ASN A 192 -13.50 -0.69 5.56
CA ASN A 192 -12.50 -0.74 6.63
C ASN A 192 -11.41 -1.78 6.38
N ARG A 193 -10.47 -1.92 7.31
CA ARG A 193 -9.36 -2.88 7.24
C ARG A 193 -9.81 -4.32 7.08
N PHE A 194 -10.89 -4.72 7.80
CA PHE A 194 -11.48 -6.04 7.62
C PHE A 194 -11.89 -6.27 6.16
N ALA A 195 -12.68 -5.36 5.58
CA ALA A 195 -13.22 -5.52 4.22
C ALA A 195 -12.10 -5.56 3.16
N ILE A 196 -11.03 -4.79 3.33
CA ILE A 196 -9.92 -4.73 2.37
C ILE A 196 -9.19 -6.08 2.29
N VAL A 197 -8.82 -6.65 3.43
CA VAL A 197 -8.08 -7.91 3.44
C VAL A 197 -8.97 -9.11 3.15
N ASP A 198 -10.20 -9.13 3.65
CA ASP A 198 -11.18 -10.17 3.36
C ASP A 198 -11.45 -10.27 1.85
N ASN A 199 -11.67 -9.12 1.18
CA ASN A 199 -11.81 -9.09 -0.26
C ASN A 199 -10.55 -9.61 -0.98
N ALA A 200 -9.34 -9.28 -0.51
CA ALA A 200 -8.11 -9.74 -1.16
C ALA A 200 -7.95 -11.26 -1.11
N LEU A 201 -8.55 -11.93 -0.12
CA LEU A 201 -8.44 -13.38 0.09
C LEU A 201 -9.61 -14.19 -0.49
N GLN A 202 -10.76 -13.55 -0.80
CA GLN A 202 -11.92 -14.25 -1.36
C GLN A 202 -11.73 -14.60 -2.84
N ASN A 203 -12.12 -15.79 -3.24
CA ASN A 203 -12.01 -16.28 -4.63
C ASN A 203 -12.69 -15.39 -5.67
N VAL A 204 -13.77 -14.70 -5.30
CA VAL A 204 -14.47 -13.77 -6.21
C VAL A 204 -13.59 -12.59 -6.65
N PHE A 205 -12.55 -12.25 -5.88
CA PHE A 205 -11.60 -11.18 -6.17
C PHE A 205 -10.29 -11.65 -6.84
N LYS A 206 -10.12 -12.94 -7.11
CA LYS A 206 -8.94 -13.44 -7.84
C LYS A 206 -8.69 -12.70 -9.16
N PRO A 207 -9.72 -12.40 -9.99
CA PRO A 207 -9.47 -11.65 -11.23
C PRO A 207 -8.92 -10.24 -10.99
N LEU A 208 -9.24 -9.59 -9.84
CA LEU A 208 -8.63 -8.30 -9.50
C LEU A 208 -7.14 -8.45 -9.18
N ARG A 209 -6.74 -9.51 -8.48
CA ARG A 209 -5.34 -9.81 -8.17
C ARG A 209 -4.56 -10.19 -9.44
N GLU A 210 -5.16 -10.97 -10.33
CA GLU A 210 -4.62 -11.26 -11.67
C GLU A 210 -4.45 -9.95 -12.47
N ALA A 211 -5.41 -9.02 -12.36
CA ALA A 211 -5.31 -7.72 -13.01
C ALA A 211 -4.09 -6.93 -12.53
N TYR A 212 -3.71 -6.96 -11.25
CA TYR A 212 -2.47 -6.33 -10.76
C TYR A 212 -1.24 -6.91 -11.46
N SER A 213 -1.10 -8.24 -11.54
CA SER A 213 0.01 -8.88 -12.23
C SER A 213 0.06 -8.49 -13.71
N LYS A 214 -1.07 -8.63 -14.42
CA LYS A 214 -1.16 -8.31 -15.85
C LYS A 214 -0.90 -6.85 -16.16
N TYR A 215 -1.46 -5.95 -15.35
CA TYR A 215 -1.26 -4.50 -15.47
C TYR A 215 0.22 -4.10 -15.40
N HIS A 216 0.97 -4.69 -14.47
CA HIS A 216 2.36 -4.33 -14.26
C HIS A 216 3.31 -5.13 -15.14
N ARG A 217 3.28 -6.47 -15.07
CA ARG A 217 4.22 -7.34 -15.78
C ARG A 217 4.04 -7.33 -17.30
N ASP A 218 2.79 -7.53 -17.75
CA ASP A 218 2.49 -7.57 -19.18
C ASP A 218 2.21 -6.17 -19.75
N GLY A 219 1.80 -5.24 -18.89
CA GLY A 219 1.52 -3.85 -19.22
C GLY A 219 2.76 -2.97 -19.10
N PHE A 220 2.94 -2.34 -17.93
CA PHE A 220 3.94 -1.28 -17.75
C PHE A 220 5.40 -1.74 -17.93
N ASP A 221 5.75 -2.94 -17.44
CA ASP A 221 7.13 -3.44 -17.49
C ASP A 221 7.60 -3.75 -18.95
N VAL A 222 6.69 -3.87 -19.91
CA VAL A 222 7.06 -4.09 -21.32
C VAL A 222 7.05 -2.81 -22.18
N MET A 223 6.53 -1.68 -21.65
CA MET A 223 6.35 -0.44 -22.43
C MET A 223 7.66 0.20 -22.90
N SER A 224 8.78 -0.08 -22.22
CA SER A 224 10.10 0.36 -22.70
C SER A 224 10.48 -0.28 -24.07
N GLN A 225 9.84 -1.38 -24.43
CA GLN A 225 10.06 -2.10 -25.69
C GLN A 225 8.90 -1.92 -26.66
N ASP A 226 7.65 -1.98 -26.17
CA ASP A 226 6.44 -1.93 -27.00
C ASP A 226 5.27 -1.32 -26.21
N VAL A 227 5.03 -0.02 -26.44
CA VAL A 227 3.95 0.73 -25.77
C VAL A 227 2.56 0.23 -26.19
N ALA A 228 2.36 -0.19 -27.45
CA ALA A 228 1.06 -0.66 -27.93
C ALA A 228 0.70 -2.00 -27.28
N LYS A 229 1.65 -2.91 -27.19
CA LYS A 229 1.48 -4.19 -26.46
C LYS A 229 1.17 -3.94 -25.00
N GLY A 230 1.91 -3.06 -24.35
CA GLY A 230 1.66 -2.70 -22.95
C GLY A 230 0.27 -2.10 -22.74
N ARG A 231 -0.20 -1.19 -23.63
CA ARG A 231 -1.56 -0.63 -23.60
C ARG A 231 -2.64 -1.70 -23.72
N THR A 232 -2.45 -2.67 -24.63
CA THR A 232 -3.37 -3.80 -24.78
C THR A 232 -3.47 -4.61 -23.49
N ALA A 233 -2.34 -4.95 -22.86
CA ALA A 233 -2.32 -5.71 -21.60
C ALA A 233 -2.99 -4.92 -20.45
N VAL A 234 -2.80 -3.61 -20.38
CA VAL A 234 -3.52 -2.76 -19.42
C VAL A 234 -5.03 -2.82 -19.66
N TYR A 235 -5.49 -2.72 -20.91
CA TYR A 235 -6.91 -2.87 -21.23
C TYR A 235 -7.45 -4.25 -20.81
N GLU A 236 -6.75 -5.33 -21.10
CA GLU A 236 -7.12 -6.68 -20.69
C GLU A 236 -7.19 -6.84 -19.17
N SER A 237 -6.31 -6.17 -18.43
CA SER A 237 -6.38 -6.14 -16.96
C SER A 237 -7.66 -5.48 -16.46
N LEU A 238 -8.13 -4.42 -17.13
CA LEU A 238 -9.42 -3.79 -16.81
C LEU A 238 -10.61 -4.71 -17.10
N VAL A 239 -10.51 -5.57 -18.11
CA VAL A 239 -11.53 -6.60 -18.41
C VAL A 239 -11.60 -7.65 -17.28
N LEU A 240 -10.47 -8.00 -16.66
CA LEU A 240 -10.47 -8.86 -15.47
C LEU A 240 -11.17 -8.18 -14.28
N ILE A 241 -10.95 -6.88 -14.07
CA ILE A 241 -11.66 -6.12 -13.04
C ILE A 241 -13.18 -6.07 -13.33
N GLU A 242 -13.59 -6.05 -14.61
CA GLU A 242 -15.00 -6.10 -14.96
C GLU A 242 -15.69 -7.39 -14.48
N GLN A 243 -14.99 -8.52 -14.46
CA GLN A 243 -15.54 -9.77 -13.92
C GLN A 243 -15.89 -9.63 -12.45
N VAL A 244 -14.99 -9.02 -11.66
CA VAL A 244 -15.25 -8.73 -10.25
C VAL A 244 -16.40 -7.73 -10.10
N HIS A 245 -16.41 -6.68 -10.89
CA HIS A 245 -17.45 -5.65 -10.84
C HIS A 245 -18.87 -6.20 -11.10
N LYS A 246 -19.01 -7.18 -11.99
CA LYS A 246 -20.29 -7.85 -12.25
C LYS A 246 -20.84 -8.58 -11.03
N LEU A 247 -19.98 -9.13 -10.18
CA LEU A 247 -20.35 -9.91 -8.99
C LEU A 247 -20.35 -9.06 -7.70
N ARG A 248 -19.47 -8.10 -7.62
CA ARG A 248 -19.25 -7.22 -6.46
C ARG A 248 -19.03 -5.77 -6.93
N PRO A 249 -20.10 -5.08 -7.39
CA PRO A 249 -20.00 -3.70 -7.83
C PRO A 249 -19.55 -2.80 -6.68
N ALA A 250 -18.74 -1.80 -7.01
CA ALA A 250 -18.22 -0.79 -6.07
C ALA A 250 -17.45 -1.39 -4.86
N SER A 251 -16.79 -2.55 -5.02
CA SER A 251 -15.94 -3.11 -3.98
C SER A 251 -14.82 -2.16 -3.58
N ILE A 252 -14.44 -2.17 -2.29
CA ILE A 252 -13.38 -1.29 -1.79
C ILE A 252 -12.04 -1.55 -2.49
N ASN A 253 -11.69 -2.81 -2.79
CA ASN A 253 -10.43 -3.13 -3.47
C ASN A 253 -10.40 -2.63 -4.92
N ALA A 254 -11.53 -2.65 -5.64
CA ALA A 254 -11.61 -1.98 -6.96
C ALA A 254 -11.49 -0.46 -6.83
N GLN A 255 -12.07 0.17 -5.80
CA GLN A 255 -11.91 1.60 -5.54
C GLN A 255 -10.44 1.96 -5.25
N ILE A 256 -9.72 1.14 -4.46
CA ILE A 256 -8.29 1.30 -4.18
C ILE A 256 -7.49 1.23 -5.48
N PHE A 257 -7.76 0.24 -6.36
CA PHE A 257 -7.12 0.15 -7.66
C PHE A 257 -7.33 1.44 -8.49
N PHE A 258 -8.56 1.89 -8.67
CA PHE A 258 -8.81 3.10 -9.45
C PHE A 258 -8.28 4.37 -8.78
N THR A 259 -8.22 4.43 -7.46
CA THR A 259 -7.60 5.56 -6.76
C THR A 259 -6.10 5.64 -7.06
N ALA A 260 -5.42 4.51 -7.11
CA ALA A 260 -4.00 4.44 -7.44
C ALA A 260 -3.71 4.64 -8.94
N LYS A 261 -4.61 4.14 -9.84
CA LYS A 261 -4.31 3.97 -11.27
C LYS A 261 -5.02 4.94 -12.22
N ARG A 262 -6.04 5.64 -11.77
CA ARG A 262 -6.89 6.47 -12.67
C ARG A 262 -6.10 7.41 -13.54
N GLN A 263 -5.24 8.22 -12.96
CA GLN A 263 -4.48 9.21 -13.71
C GLN A 263 -3.47 8.57 -14.66
N GLU A 264 -2.83 7.48 -14.22
CA GLU A 264 -1.91 6.69 -15.01
C GLU A 264 -2.59 6.10 -16.25
N ILE A 265 -3.78 5.51 -16.07
CA ILE A 265 -4.59 4.97 -17.16
C ILE A 265 -5.01 6.08 -18.14
N ILE A 266 -5.48 7.22 -17.64
CA ILE A 266 -5.85 8.36 -18.49
C ILE A 266 -4.65 8.78 -19.35
N ASN A 267 -3.49 8.98 -18.73
CA ASN A 267 -2.28 9.43 -19.44
C ASN A 267 -1.83 8.40 -20.48
N LEU A 268 -1.86 7.11 -20.15
CA LEU A 268 -1.49 6.03 -21.06
C LEU A 268 -2.36 5.98 -22.32
N PHE A 269 -3.68 6.10 -22.14
CA PHE A 269 -4.62 5.99 -23.26
C PHE A 269 -4.80 7.29 -24.07
N LYS A 270 -4.30 8.44 -23.61
CA LYS A 270 -4.17 9.63 -24.45
C LYS A 270 -3.37 9.37 -25.74
N GLY A 271 -2.35 8.52 -25.66
CA GLY A 271 -1.56 8.08 -26.82
C GLY A 271 -2.15 6.91 -27.61
N GLY A 272 -3.38 6.49 -27.31
CA GLY A 272 -4.07 5.40 -28.01
C GLY A 272 -4.71 5.82 -29.33
N THR A 273 -5.11 4.83 -30.15
CA THR A 273 -5.92 5.08 -31.34
C THR A 273 -7.35 5.52 -30.94
N PRO A 274 -8.13 6.17 -31.83
CA PRO A 274 -9.51 6.52 -31.54
C PRO A 274 -10.36 5.33 -31.07
N GLU A 275 -10.14 4.15 -31.64
CA GLU A 275 -10.84 2.92 -31.27
C GLU A 275 -10.47 2.46 -29.86
N GLU A 276 -9.16 2.45 -29.52
CA GLU A 276 -8.67 2.13 -28.17
C GLU A 276 -9.26 3.08 -27.13
N LYS A 277 -9.28 4.39 -27.43
CA LYS A 277 -9.86 5.43 -26.55
C LYS A 277 -11.34 5.18 -26.31
N ALA A 278 -12.13 4.95 -27.37
CA ALA A 278 -13.56 4.74 -27.26
C ALA A 278 -13.92 3.53 -26.39
N VAL A 279 -13.20 2.41 -26.59
CA VAL A 279 -13.46 1.15 -25.86
C VAL A 279 -13.06 1.28 -24.40
N VAL A 280 -11.88 1.84 -24.11
CA VAL A 280 -11.41 1.97 -22.72
C VAL A 280 -12.24 2.97 -21.92
N ILE A 281 -12.62 4.11 -22.51
CA ILE A 281 -13.48 5.10 -21.83
C ILE A 281 -14.82 4.48 -21.43
N LYS A 282 -15.44 3.71 -22.35
CA LYS A 282 -16.71 3.02 -22.06
C LYS A 282 -16.57 2.05 -20.89
N LEU A 283 -15.47 1.28 -20.84
CA LEU A 283 -15.20 0.34 -19.77
C LEU A 283 -14.94 1.07 -18.44
N LEU A 284 -14.08 2.08 -18.44
CA LEU A 284 -13.71 2.84 -17.25
C LEU A 284 -14.91 3.55 -16.61
N LYS A 285 -15.79 4.16 -17.41
CA LYS A 285 -17.02 4.77 -16.93
C LYS A 285 -17.94 3.76 -16.23
N LYS A 286 -17.94 2.51 -16.69
CA LYS A 286 -18.70 1.43 -16.05
C LYS A 286 -18.08 1.01 -14.72
N LEU A 287 -16.75 0.86 -14.68
CA LEU A 287 -16.03 0.33 -13.52
C LEU A 287 -15.85 1.34 -12.38
N ASP A 288 -15.63 2.60 -12.73
CA ASP A 288 -15.41 3.73 -11.79
C ASP A 288 -16.38 4.87 -12.08
N GLY A 289 -17.67 4.58 -12.01
CA GLY A 289 -18.78 5.48 -12.37
C GLY A 289 -18.77 6.80 -11.61
N ALA A 290 -18.32 6.81 -10.35
CA ALA A 290 -18.17 8.03 -9.55
C ALA A 290 -17.18 9.05 -10.16
N ASN A 291 -16.26 8.60 -11.01
CA ASN A 291 -15.25 9.42 -11.68
C ASN A 291 -15.41 9.42 -13.21
N ALA A 292 -16.58 9.04 -13.72
CA ALA A 292 -16.84 8.86 -15.15
C ALA A 292 -16.44 10.08 -16.01
N SER A 293 -16.65 11.30 -15.52
CA SER A 293 -16.31 12.54 -16.23
C SER A 293 -14.80 12.72 -16.42
N LYS A 294 -13.98 12.22 -15.52
CA LYS A 294 -12.50 12.35 -15.61
C LYS A 294 -11.93 11.53 -16.77
N TYR A 295 -12.60 10.47 -17.18
CA TYR A 295 -12.14 9.61 -18.28
C TYR A 295 -12.33 10.24 -19.65
N GLU A 296 -13.12 11.34 -19.78
CA GLU A 296 -13.16 12.15 -21.01
C GLU A 296 -11.83 12.84 -21.30
N ASP A 297 -10.98 13.01 -20.28
CA ASP A 297 -9.64 13.59 -20.45
C ASP A 297 -8.71 12.73 -21.32
N ILE A 298 -9.06 11.45 -21.56
CA ILE A 298 -8.38 10.59 -22.54
C ILE A 298 -8.48 11.14 -23.97
N ASN A 299 -9.56 11.86 -24.29
CA ASN A 299 -9.77 12.49 -25.61
C ASN A 299 -9.09 13.86 -25.72
N LYS A 300 -8.62 14.46 -24.61
CA LYS A 300 -7.94 15.75 -24.63
C LYS A 300 -6.46 15.56 -24.99
N GLU A 301 -5.91 16.50 -25.75
CA GLU A 301 -4.49 16.56 -26.07
C GLU A 301 -3.61 16.86 -24.84
#